data_a6421b43fe87a52d55b1d0f0e458fdca
#
_entry.id   a6421b43fe87a52d55b1d0f0e458fdca
#
_cell.length_a   1.000
_cell.length_b   1.000
_cell.length_c   1.000
_cell.angle_alpha   90.00
_cell.angle_beta   90.00
_cell.angle_gamma   90.00
#
_symmetry.space_group_name_H-M   'P 1'
#
loop_
_entity.id
_entity.type
_entity.pdbx_description
1 polymer ?
#
loop_
_entity_poly.entity_id
_entity_poly.type
_entity_poly.pdbx_seq_one_letter_code
_entity_poly.pdbx_strand_id
1 'polypeptide(L)'
;EGITSYYDDLSLVRSGVIGREDYFKSLSGQIERLEATPGRLQQSLRDASHDAWIKYYRQDEHSRNSQVSYYVKGAVVAFLLDARIRELTQNKKSLDDVMREVYRRYSGERGYTEQEFRKVASKVAGKNLAPWFDQHVDQAIELDYQPALNWLGLEMQGWGPSSDDGEPEDKEASRPITPWLGAKTGDDNGKLVVTSVTMESPAYESGVNVDDELIAINRFRVHGTTLERVLAQ
;
A
#
# COMPACT_ATOMS: atom_id res chain seq x y z
N GLU A 1 5.92 -13.51 3.74
CA GLU A 1 5.54 -12.50 4.75
C GLU A 1 4.21 -11.81 4.41
N GLY A 2 3.98 -11.37 3.15
CA GLY A 2 2.76 -10.66 2.78
C GLY A 2 1.48 -11.46 3.02
N ILE A 3 1.47 -12.75 2.66
CA ILE A 3 0.35 -13.64 2.97
C ILE A 3 0.16 -13.78 4.48
N THR A 4 1.24 -13.87 5.25
CA THR A 4 1.19 -13.92 6.72
C THR A 4 0.53 -12.65 7.26
N SER A 5 0.98 -11.46 6.81
CA SER A 5 0.40 -10.18 7.23
C SER A 5 -1.10 -10.04 6.87
N TYR A 6 -1.53 -10.60 5.73
CA TYR A 6 -2.94 -10.67 5.40
C TYR A 6 -3.73 -11.55 6.39
N TYR A 7 -3.17 -12.69 6.76
CA TYR A 7 -3.82 -13.61 7.71
C TYR A 7 -3.79 -13.12 9.15
N ASP A 8 -2.86 -12.26 9.55
CA ASP A 8 -2.82 -11.67 10.90
C ASP A 8 -4.16 -11.00 11.21
N ASP A 9 -4.56 -9.99 10.44
CA ASP A 9 -5.83 -9.28 10.64
C ASP A 9 -7.05 -10.18 10.36
N LEU A 10 -7.00 -10.99 9.31
CA LEU A 10 -8.09 -11.89 8.96
C LEU A 10 -8.36 -12.93 10.06
N SER A 11 -7.34 -13.40 10.74
CA SER A 11 -7.47 -14.36 11.83
C SER A 11 -8.12 -13.72 13.06
N LEU A 12 -7.81 -12.46 13.35
CA LEU A 12 -8.41 -11.71 14.45
C LEU A 12 -9.92 -11.52 14.27
N VAL A 13 -10.36 -11.14 13.06
CA VAL A 13 -11.79 -10.98 12.78
C VAL A 13 -12.52 -12.33 12.74
N ARG A 14 -11.89 -13.38 12.22
CA ARG A 14 -12.47 -14.74 12.18
C ARG A 14 -12.64 -15.36 13.55
N SER A 15 -11.73 -15.05 14.47
CA SER A 15 -11.80 -15.53 15.87
C SER A 15 -12.71 -14.67 16.75
N GLY A 16 -13.21 -13.54 16.23
CA GLY A 16 -14.06 -12.63 16.98
C GLY A 16 -13.32 -11.73 17.98
N VAL A 17 -11.98 -11.64 17.87
CA VAL A 17 -11.17 -10.74 18.71
C VAL A 17 -11.39 -9.27 18.31
N ILE A 18 -11.54 -9.03 17.02
CA ILE A 18 -11.90 -7.70 16.49
C ILE A 18 -13.19 -7.76 15.68
N GLY A 19 -13.87 -6.62 15.56
CA GLY A 19 -15.06 -6.46 14.72
C GLY A 19 -14.73 -6.34 13.23
N ARG A 20 -15.77 -6.44 12.38
CA ARG A 20 -15.61 -6.23 10.93
C ARG A 20 -15.16 -4.81 10.60
N GLU A 21 -15.66 -3.82 11.33
CA GLU A 21 -15.28 -2.41 11.13
C GLU A 21 -13.79 -2.20 11.40
N ASP A 22 -13.26 -2.79 12.48
CA ASP A 22 -11.83 -2.71 12.81
C ASP A 22 -10.97 -3.38 11.73
N TYR A 23 -11.42 -4.52 11.20
CA TYR A 23 -10.76 -5.18 10.09
C TYR A 23 -10.70 -4.31 8.83
N PHE A 24 -11.84 -3.72 8.43
CA PHE A 24 -11.87 -2.84 7.26
C PHE A 24 -11.07 -1.56 7.47
N LYS A 25 -11.05 -1.03 8.68
CA LYS A 25 -10.19 0.10 9.02
C LYS A 25 -8.71 -0.25 8.91
N SER A 26 -8.30 -1.45 9.35
CA SER A 26 -6.92 -1.93 9.18
C SER A 26 -6.57 -2.10 7.71
N LEU A 27 -7.44 -2.73 6.92
CA LEU A 27 -7.26 -2.93 5.47
C LEU A 27 -7.15 -1.59 4.73
N SER A 28 -8.04 -0.64 5.03
CA SER A 28 -7.99 0.73 4.48
C SER A 28 -6.66 1.40 4.80
N GLY A 29 -6.22 1.35 6.05
CA GLY A 29 -4.93 1.91 6.46
C GLY A 29 -3.71 1.22 5.82
N GLN A 30 -3.82 -0.06 5.44
CA GLN A 30 -2.75 -0.74 4.68
C GLN A 30 -2.73 -0.23 3.24
N ILE A 31 -3.88 -0.09 2.59
CA ILE A 31 -4.01 0.45 1.23
C ILE A 31 -3.51 1.90 1.20
N GLU A 32 -3.96 2.76 2.12
CA GLU A 32 -3.52 4.15 2.23
C GLU A 32 -1.99 4.26 2.38
N ARG A 33 -1.38 3.44 3.22
CA ARG A 33 0.09 3.39 3.38
C ARG A 33 0.80 2.97 2.10
N LEU A 34 0.26 2.00 1.39
CA LEU A 34 0.81 1.55 0.11
C LEU A 34 0.77 2.67 -0.91
N GLU A 35 -0.40 3.29 -1.06
CA GLU A 35 -0.63 4.36 -2.04
C GLU A 35 0.19 5.63 -1.72
N ALA A 36 0.34 5.95 -0.45
CA ALA A 36 1.20 7.05 -0.03
C ALA A 36 2.71 6.79 -0.22
N THR A 37 3.11 5.62 -0.75
CA THR A 37 4.50 5.23 -0.96
C THR A 37 4.85 5.26 -2.44
N PRO A 38 5.56 6.30 -2.96
CA PRO A 38 5.91 6.39 -4.39
C PRO A 38 6.71 5.19 -4.89
N GLY A 39 7.56 4.62 -4.03
CA GLY A 39 8.37 3.43 -4.34
C GLY A 39 7.55 2.20 -4.77
N ARG A 40 6.22 2.18 -4.53
CA ARG A 40 5.34 1.10 -5.02
C ARG A 40 5.33 0.99 -6.55
N LEU A 41 5.62 2.10 -7.24
CA LEU A 41 5.70 2.18 -8.70
C LEU A 41 7.14 2.01 -9.23
N GLN A 42 8.11 1.93 -8.33
CA GLN A 42 9.53 1.76 -8.68
C GLN A 42 10.05 0.34 -8.37
N GLN A 43 9.42 -0.35 -7.40
CA GLN A 43 9.85 -1.68 -6.99
C GLN A 43 8.69 -2.67 -7.01
N SER A 44 8.90 -3.81 -7.68
CA SER A 44 7.95 -4.92 -7.67
C SER A 44 7.89 -5.60 -6.29
N LEU A 45 6.80 -6.34 -6.02
CA LEU A 45 6.71 -7.13 -4.79
C LEU A 45 7.79 -8.22 -4.73
N ARG A 46 8.14 -8.81 -5.89
CA ARG A 46 9.22 -9.78 -6.02
C ARG A 46 10.55 -9.17 -5.60
N ASP A 47 10.91 -8.02 -6.19
CA ASP A 47 12.18 -7.35 -5.90
C ASP A 47 12.24 -6.88 -4.44
N ALA A 48 11.13 -6.34 -3.91
CA ALA A 48 11.04 -5.95 -2.50
C ALA A 48 11.30 -7.12 -1.55
N SER A 49 10.81 -8.31 -1.88
CA SER A 49 11.06 -9.53 -1.11
C SER A 49 12.50 -10.03 -1.25
N HIS A 50 13.03 -10.01 -2.48
CA HIS A 50 14.39 -10.49 -2.77
C HIS A 50 15.46 -9.61 -2.14
N ASP A 51 15.30 -8.30 -2.27
CA ASP A 51 16.28 -7.30 -1.82
C ASP A 51 16.06 -6.86 -0.37
N ALA A 52 15.15 -7.49 0.39
CA ALA A 52 14.73 -7.04 1.71
C ALA A 52 15.90 -6.74 2.65
N TRP A 53 16.90 -7.63 2.72
CA TRP A 53 18.04 -7.49 3.62
C TRP A 53 19.00 -6.35 3.27
N ILE A 54 19.06 -5.98 2.01
CA ILE A 54 19.99 -4.93 1.54
C ILE A 54 19.29 -3.59 1.31
N LYS A 55 17.96 -3.57 1.21
CA LYS A 55 17.15 -2.36 1.00
C LYS A 55 16.21 -2.09 2.17
N TYR A 56 15.19 -2.92 2.36
CA TYR A 56 14.11 -2.66 3.33
C TYR A 56 14.63 -2.52 4.77
N TYR A 57 15.62 -3.32 5.18
CA TYR A 57 16.23 -3.25 6.51
C TYR A 57 17.43 -2.29 6.58
N ARG A 58 17.73 -1.57 5.49
CA ARG A 58 18.77 -0.55 5.42
C ARG A 58 18.25 0.67 4.70
N GLN A 59 17.24 1.29 5.32
CA GLN A 59 16.59 2.46 4.75
C GLN A 59 17.51 3.69 4.83
N ASP A 60 17.41 4.52 3.79
CA ASP A 60 17.98 5.84 3.68
C ASP A 60 16.85 6.88 3.45
N GLU A 61 17.20 8.12 3.27
CA GLU A 61 16.28 9.24 3.05
C GLU A 61 15.45 9.09 1.76
N HIS A 62 15.95 8.32 0.78
CA HIS A 62 15.28 8.10 -0.51
C HIS A 62 14.45 6.80 -0.56
N SER A 63 14.55 5.97 0.45
CA SER A 63 13.93 4.65 0.47
C SER A 63 12.42 4.67 0.22
N ARG A 64 11.72 5.70 0.71
CA ARG A 64 10.28 5.86 0.48
C ARG A 64 9.94 6.05 -1.00
N ASN A 65 10.83 6.65 -1.78
CA ASN A 65 10.65 6.92 -3.21
C ASN A 65 11.05 5.74 -4.10
N SER A 66 11.90 4.86 -3.63
CA SER A 66 12.50 3.77 -4.42
C SER A 66 12.12 2.37 -3.97
N GLN A 67 11.53 2.23 -2.78
CA GLN A 67 11.24 0.94 -2.15
C GLN A 67 9.79 0.85 -1.71
N VAL A 68 9.29 -0.38 -1.64
CA VAL A 68 7.98 -0.69 -1.09
C VAL A 68 8.09 -1.77 -0.01
N SER A 69 7.27 -1.67 1.03
CA SER A 69 7.17 -2.71 2.04
C SER A 69 6.56 -3.98 1.45
N TYR A 70 7.31 -5.06 1.41
CA TYR A 70 6.80 -6.36 0.98
C TYR A 70 5.79 -6.97 1.96
N TYR A 71 5.74 -6.50 3.21
CA TYR A 71 4.68 -6.81 4.16
C TYR A 71 3.37 -6.14 3.72
N VAL A 72 3.38 -4.82 3.54
CA VAL A 72 2.18 -4.04 3.22
C VAL A 72 1.68 -4.35 1.81
N LYS A 73 2.54 -4.21 0.78
CA LYS A 73 2.15 -4.55 -0.62
C LYS A 73 1.76 -6.02 -0.72
N GLY A 74 2.48 -6.90 -0.02
CA GLY A 74 2.18 -8.33 -0.02
C GLY A 74 0.86 -8.68 0.64
N ALA A 75 0.47 -8.02 1.75
CA ALA A 75 -0.83 -8.22 2.37
C ALA A 75 -1.98 -7.76 1.47
N VAL A 76 -1.82 -6.60 0.82
CA VAL A 76 -2.80 -6.08 -0.15
C VAL A 76 -2.91 -7.00 -1.36
N VAL A 77 -1.80 -7.48 -1.92
CA VAL A 77 -1.80 -8.44 -3.03
C VAL A 77 -2.43 -9.77 -2.61
N ALA A 78 -2.22 -10.24 -1.37
CA ALA A 78 -2.87 -11.44 -0.85
C ALA A 78 -4.40 -11.26 -0.71
N PHE A 79 -4.86 -10.09 -0.27
CA PHE A 79 -6.27 -9.72 -0.26
C PHE A 79 -6.88 -9.76 -1.67
N LEU A 80 -6.20 -9.14 -2.65
CA LEU A 80 -6.66 -9.15 -4.05
C LEU A 80 -6.68 -10.57 -4.63
N LEU A 81 -5.71 -11.41 -4.29
CA LEU A 81 -5.67 -12.81 -4.72
C LEU A 81 -6.83 -13.62 -4.12
N ASP A 82 -7.12 -13.44 -2.83
CA ASP A 82 -8.25 -14.12 -2.17
C ASP A 82 -9.58 -13.72 -2.82
N ALA A 83 -9.80 -12.43 -3.03
CA ALA A 83 -10.98 -11.92 -3.73
C ALA A 83 -11.09 -12.49 -5.15
N ARG A 84 -9.98 -12.56 -5.89
CA ARG A 84 -9.94 -13.11 -7.25
C ARG A 84 -10.28 -14.59 -7.31
N ILE A 85 -9.76 -15.39 -6.38
CA ILE A 85 -10.09 -16.83 -6.29
C ILE A 85 -11.56 -17.01 -5.95
N ARG A 86 -12.10 -16.23 -5.01
CA ARG A 86 -13.52 -16.25 -4.64
C ARG A 86 -14.42 -15.90 -5.82
N GLU A 87 -14.09 -14.85 -6.54
CA GLU A 87 -14.82 -14.44 -7.75
C GLU A 87 -14.84 -15.57 -8.79
N LEU A 88 -13.68 -16.11 -9.17
CA LEU A 88 -13.55 -17.15 -10.18
C LEU A 88 -14.27 -18.45 -9.80
N THR A 89 -14.39 -18.74 -8.53
CA THR A 89 -15.01 -19.98 -8.02
C THR A 89 -16.39 -19.77 -7.42
N GLN A 90 -16.96 -18.57 -7.55
CA GLN A 90 -18.25 -18.22 -6.95
C GLN A 90 -18.31 -18.56 -5.46
N ASN A 91 -17.29 -18.11 -4.71
CA ASN A 91 -17.06 -18.35 -3.26
C ASN A 91 -16.88 -19.82 -2.85
N LYS A 92 -16.73 -20.77 -3.80
CA LYS A 92 -16.49 -22.19 -3.46
C LYS A 92 -15.06 -22.43 -2.97
N LYS A 93 -14.13 -21.56 -3.33
CA LYS A 93 -12.71 -21.60 -2.97
C LYS A 93 -12.20 -20.22 -2.57
N SER A 94 -11.10 -20.23 -1.81
CA SER A 94 -10.43 -19.04 -1.29
C SER A 94 -8.92 -19.26 -1.23
N LEU A 95 -8.19 -18.25 -0.76
CA LEU A 95 -6.76 -18.38 -0.48
C LEU A 95 -6.49 -19.45 0.60
N ASP A 96 -7.43 -19.71 1.52
CA ASP A 96 -7.32 -20.81 2.49
C ASP A 96 -7.15 -22.17 1.80
N ASP A 97 -7.88 -22.42 0.68
CA ASP A 97 -7.77 -23.67 -0.06
C ASP A 97 -6.40 -23.80 -0.74
N VAL A 98 -5.84 -22.68 -1.21
CA VAL A 98 -4.47 -22.65 -1.74
C VAL A 98 -3.49 -23.00 -0.65
N MET A 99 -3.58 -22.35 0.52
CA MET A 99 -2.67 -22.59 1.64
C MET A 99 -2.75 -24.04 2.14
N ARG A 100 -3.96 -24.61 2.28
CA ARG A 100 -4.13 -26.03 2.64
C ARG A 100 -3.52 -26.97 1.62
N GLU A 101 -3.69 -26.69 0.32
CA GLU A 101 -3.15 -27.53 -0.75
C GLU A 101 -1.62 -27.43 -0.83
N VAL A 102 -1.05 -26.22 -0.63
CA VAL A 102 0.40 -26.01 -0.54
C VAL A 102 0.96 -26.77 0.66
N TYR A 103 0.34 -26.63 1.83
CA TYR A 103 0.74 -27.37 3.04
C TYR A 103 0.69 -28.88 2.82
N ARG A 104 -0.42 -29.40 2.27
CA ARG A 104 -0.58 -30.84 2.03
C ARG A 104 0.46 -31.41 1.07
N ARG A 105 0.93 -30.63 0.09
CA ARG A 105 1.89 -31.12 -0.93
C ARG A 105 3.34 -30.93 -0.55
N TYR A 106 3.63 -29.85 0.16
CA TYR A 106 4.98 -29.33 0.29
C TYR A 106 5.40 -29.09 1.74
N SER A 107 4.58 -29.45 2.73
CA SER A 107 5.02 -29.42 4.13
C SER A 107 6.17 -30.41 4.34
N GLY A 108 7.20 -29.97 5.06
CA GLY A 108 8.42 -30.73 5.33
C GLY A 108 9.67 -29.98 4.88
N GLU A 109 10.80 -30.68 4.87
CA GLU A 109 12.14 -30.08 4.66
C GLU A 109 12.32 -29.43 3.28
N ARG A 110 11.67 -29.98 2.25
CA ARG A 110 11.83 -29.49 0.88
C ARG A 110 11.21 -28.10 0.68
N GLY A 111 10.06 -27.84 1.28
CA GLY A 111 9.29 -26.63 1.01
C GLY A 111 8.73 -26.58 -0.42
N TYR A 112 8.40 -25.39 -0.88
CA TYR A 112 7.87 -25.13 -2.24
C TYR A 112 8.58 -23.97 -2.92
N THR A 113 8.57 -24.03 -4.24
CA THR A 113 9.04 -22.94 -5.09
C THR A 113 7.91 -21.95 -5.40
N GLU A 114 8.26 -20.75 -5.82
CA GLU A 114 7.29 -19.76 -6.28
C GLU A 114 6.37 -20.30 -7.40
N GLN A 115 6.96 -21.00 -8.36
CA GLN A 115 6.19 -21.59 -9.46
C GLN A 115 5.20 -22.66 -8.99
N GLU A 116 5.55 -23.43 -7.99
CA GLU A 116 4.65 -24.42 -7.40
C GLU A 116 3.48 -23.76 -6.68
N PHE A 117 3.72 -22.67 -5.95
CA PHE A 117 2.66 -21.86 -5.37
C PHE A 117 1.69 -21.33 -6.44
N ARG A 118 2.21 -20.69 -7.50
CA ARG A 118 1.42 -20.16 -8.61
C ARG A 118 0.60 -21.25 -9.32
N LYS A 119 1.17 -22.44 -9.52
CA LYS A 119 0.45 -23.61 -10.07
C LYS A 119 -0.68 -24.07 -9.15
N VAL A 120 -0.45 -24.13 -7.85
CA VAL A 120 -1.49 -24.51 -6.87
C VAL A 120 -2.61 -23.47 -6.86
N ALA A 121 -2.28 -22.19 -6.82
CA ALA A 121 -3.26 -21.11 -6.86
C ALA A 121 -4.13 -21.19 -8.14
N SER A 122 -3.50 -21.37 -9.30
CA SER A 122 -4.19 -21.54 -10.58
C SER A 122 -5.12 -22.78 -10.58
N LYS A 123 -4.65 -23.89 -10.02
CA LYS A 123 -5.44 -25.12 -9.91
C LYS A 123 -6.66 -24.91 -9.02
N VAL A 124 -6.50 -24.27 -7.86
CA VAL A 124 -7.58 -23.98 -6.91
C VAL A 124 -8.59 -23.02 -7.50
N ALA A 125 -8.12 -21.98 -8.20
CA ALA A 125 -8.99 -21.02 -8.90
C ALA A 125 -9.71 -21.61 -10.12
N GLY A 126 -9.27 -22.77 -10.63
CA GLY A 126 -9.79 -23.36 -11.85
C GLY A 126 -9.43 -22.58 -13.12
N LYS A 127 -8.48 -21.63 -13.04
CA LYS A 127 -8.06 -20.77 -14.13
C LYS A 127 -6.57 -20.47 -14.04
N ASN A 128 -5.91 -20.26 -15.19
CA ASN A 128 -4.51 -19.82 -15.20
C ASN A 128 -4.39 -18.42 -14.60
N LEU A 129 -3.67 -18.32 -13.49
CA LEU A 129 -3.37 -17.06 -12.77
C LEU A 129 -1.97 -16.52 -13.09
N ALA A 130 -1.19 -17.13 -14.01
CA ALA A 130 0.14 -16.63 -14.32
C ALA A 130 0.15 -15.15 -14.74
N PRO A 131 -0.72 -14.67 -15.66
CA PRO A 131 -0.77 -13.25 -16.00
C PRO A 131 -1.13 -12.35 -14.82
N TRP A 132 -1.95 -12.84 -13.90
CA TRP A 132 -2.30 -12.11 -12.68
C TRP A 132 -1.09 -11.95 -11.77
N PHE A 133 -0.30 -13.02 -11.57
CA PHE A 133 0.93 -12.96 -10.77
C PHE A 133 1.99 -12.07 -11.44
N ASP A 134 2.16 -12.18 -12.76
CA ASP A 134 3.10 -11.34 -13.51
C ASP A 134 2.79 -9.86 -13.30
N GLN A 135 1.51 -9.50 -13.30
CA GLN A 135 1.06 -8.13 -13.08
C GLN A 135 1.22 -7.67 -11.62
N HIS A 136 0.76 -8.45 -10.64
CA HIS A 136 0.63 -7.99 -9.25
C HIS A 136 1.88 -8.27 -8.39
N VAL A 137 2.72 -9.21 -8.82
CA VAL A 137 3.91 -9.62 -8.05
C VAL A 137 5.20 -9.21 -8.74
N ASP A 138 5.28 -9.38 -10.08
CA ASP A 138 6.52 -9.22 -10.82
C ASP A 138 6.73 -7.82 -11.39
N GLN A 139 5.68 -7.00 -11.45
CA GLN A 139 5.75 -5.64 -11.98
C GLN A 139 5.55 -4.59 -10.87
N ALA A 140 6.20 -3.43 -11.08
CA ALA A 140 6.05 -2.25 -10.24
C ALA A 140 4.96 -1.34 -10.86
N ILE A 141 3.70 -1.71 -10.67
CA ILE A 141 2.56 -1.00 -11.24
C ILE A 141 1.54 -0.63 -10.17
N GLU A 142 0.65 0.26 -10.55
CA GLU A 142 -0.56 0.58 -9.77
C GLU A 142 -1.42 -0.66 -9.62
N LEU A 143 -1.94 -0.90 -8.41
CA LEU A 143 -2.85 -2.01 -8.14
C LEU A 143 -4.30 -1.58 -8.40
N ASP A 144 -5.04 -2.39 -9.16
CA ASP A 144 -6.47 -2.19 -9.35
C ASP A 144 -7.26 -2.91 -8.25
N TYR A 145 -7.84 -2.14 -7.34
CA TYR A 145 -8.66 -2.65 -6.24
C TYR A 145 -10.12 -2.91 -6.64
N GLN A 146 -10.60 -2.25 -7.70
CA GLN A 146 -12.02 -2.20 -8.03
C GLN A 146 -12.66 -3.57 -8.23
N PRO A 147 -12.04 -4.54 -8.93
CA PRO A 147 -12.63 -5.88 -9.08
C PRO A 147 -12.84 -6.59 -7.74
N ALA A 148 -11.89 -6.47 -6.81
CA ALA A 148 -11.99 -7.08 -5.48
C ALA A 148 -13.07 -6.41 -4.63
N LEU A 149 -13.12 -5.09 -4.63
CA LEU A 149 -14.12 -4.32 -3.91
C LEU A 149 -15.54 -4.62 -4.41
N ASN A 150 -15.74 -4.58 -5.73
CA ASN A 150 -17.04 -4.90 -6.34
C ASN A 150 -17.51 -6.32 -5.98
N TRP A 151 -16.60 -7.30 -6.02
CA TRP A 151 -16.93 -8.68 -5.66
C TRP A 151 -17.34 -8.83 -4.21
N LEU A 152 -16.69 -8.10 -3.31
CA LEU A 152 -16.95 -8.14 -1.87
C LEU A 152 -18.09 -7.21 -1.43
N GLY A 153 -18.65 -6.40 -2.32
CA GLY A 153 -19.66 -5.40 -1.99
C GLY A 153 -19.11 -4.28 -1.12
N LEU A 154 -17.84 -3.91 -1.33
CA LEU A 154 -17.14 -2.84 -0.62
C LEU A 154 -16.96 -1.63 -1.53
N GLU A 155 -16.90 -0.45 -0.94
CA GLU A 155 -16.68 0.82 -1.61
C GLU A 155 -15.60 1.60 -0.86
N MET A 156 -14.66 2.22 -1.59
CA MET A 156 -13.67 3.09 -0.99
C MET A 156 -14.17 4.53 -1.01
N GLN A 157 -14.39 5.10 0.16
CA GLN A 157 -14.81 6.50 0.28
C GLN A 157 -13.61 7.45 0.17
N GLY A 158 -13.73 8.47 -0.69
CA GLY A 158 -12.72 9.52 -0.85
C GLY A 158 -11.50 9.11 -1.66
N TRP A 159 -11.59 8.01 -2.40
CA TRP A 159 -10.54 7.51 -3.28
C TRP A 159 -11.00 7.52 -4.75
N GLY A 160 -10.13 7.96 -5.64
CA GLY A 160 -10.35 7.99 -7.08
C GLY A 160 -10.45 9.41 -7.65
N PRO A 161 -10.26 9.57 -8.96
CA PRO A 161 -10.64 10.81 -9.62
C PRO A 161 -12.13 11.01 -9.35
N SER A 162 -12.50 12.19 -8.92
CA SER A 162 -13.91 12.59 -8.85
C SER A 162 -14.53 12.21 -10.19
N SER A 163 -15.51 11.28 -10.17
CA SER A 163 -16.26 10.93 -11.37
C SER A 163 -17.00 12.18 -11.84
N ASP A 164 -16.50 12.78 -12.89
CA ASP A 164 -17.02 14.02 -13.50
C ASP A 164 -18.31 13.77 -14.30
N ASP A 165 -19.03 12.67 -14.04
CA ASP A 165 -20.27 12.28 -14.73
C ASP A 165 -21.53 12.45 -13.87
N GLY A 166 -21.47 13.15 -12.74
CA GLY A 166 -22.61 13.48 -11.89
C GLY A 166 -22.70 14.97 -11.63
N GLU A 167 -23.90 15.55 -11.75
CA GLU A 167 -24.14 16.94 -11.39
C GLU A 167 -23.54 17.29 -10.03
N PRO A 168 -22.91 18.47 -9.87
CA PRO A 168 -22.26 18.83 -8.62
C PRO A 168 -23.29 18.92 -7.51
N GLU A 169 -23.36 17.91 -6.65
CA GLU A 169 -23.97 18.09 -5.34
C GLU A 169 -23.11 19.13 -4.58
N ASP A 170 -23.74 20.22 -4.18
CA ASP A 170 -23.15 21.40 -3.50
C ASP A 170 -22.40 21.09 -2.17
N LYS A 171 -21.98 19.86 -1.94
CA LYS A 171 -21.24 19.42 -0.75
C LYS A 171 -19.71 19.38 -0.90
N GLU A 172 -19.17 19.50 -2.13
CA GLU A 172 -17.73 19.51 -2.35
C GLU A 172 -17.05 20.86 -2.13
N ALA A 173 -17.83 21.94 -2.05
CA ALA A 173 -17.34 23.31 -1.88
C ALA A 173 -16.77 23.62 -0.47
N SER A 174 -16.70 22.64 0.46
CA SER A 174 -16.31 22.90 1.85
C SER A 174 -15.20 22.02 2.42
N ARG A 175 -14.51 21.18 1.62
CA ARG A 175 -13.27 20.57 2.13
C ARG A 175 -12.16 21.61 2.05
N PRO A 176 -11.61 22.06 3.19
CA PRO A 176 -10.47 22.98 3.14
C PRO A 176 -9.34 22.28 2.38
N ILE A 177 -8.86 22.90 1.31
CA ILE A 177 -7.65 22.47 0.62
C ILE A 177 -6.52 22.56 1.65
N THR A 178 -6.06 21.42 2.15
CA THR A 178 -4.91 21.36 3.04
C THR A 178 -3.66 21.47 2.16
N PRO A 179 -2.89 22.56 2.26
CA PRO A 179 -1.66 22.70 1.51
C PRO A 179 -0.70 21.56 1.83
N TRP A 180 -0.15 20.96 0.80
CA TRP A 180 0.77 19.85 0.94
C TRP A 180 2.13 20.20 0.36
N LEU A 181 3.15 20.19 1.20
CA LEU A 181 4.52 20.48 0.79
C LEU A 181 5.17 19.25 0.11
N GLY A 182 4.85 18.06 0.58
CA GLY A 182 5.48 16.82 0.11
C GLY A 182 6.87 16.57 0.70
N ALA A 183 7.23 17.30 1.76
CA ALA A 183 8.44 17.05 2.53
C ALA A 183 8.08 16.78 4.00
N LYS A 184 8.83 15.90 4.64
CA LYS A 184 8.80 15.74 6.10
C LYS A 184 9.92 16.55 6.71
N THR A 185 9.66 17.10 7.88
CA THR A 185 10.64 17.90 8.62
C THR A 185 10.85 17.35 10.01
N GLY A 186 12.03 17.58 10.56
CA GLY A 186 12.40 17.27 11.94
C GLY A 186 13.04 18.48 12.59
N ASP A 187 13.10 18.46 13.94
CA ASP A 187 13.85 19.45 14.70
C ASP A 187 15.30 18.96 14.88
N ASP A 188 16.25 19.76 14.45
CA ASP A 188 17.67 19.58 14.73
C ASP A 188 18.20 20.82 15.44
N ASN A 189 18.31 20.74 16.78
CA ASN A 189 18.81 21.82 17.62
C ASN A 189 18.07 23.17 17.42
N GLY A 190 16.75 23.13 17.26
CA GLY A 190 15.91 24.30 17.04
C GLY A 190 15.82 24.78 15.58
N LYS A 191 16.43 24.04 14.66
CA LYS A 191 16.32 24.23 13.22
C LYS A 191 15.28 23.27 12.66
N LEU A 192 14.44 23.75 11.76
CA LEU A 192 13.49 22.91 11.02
C LEU A 192 14.17 22.36 9.78
N VAL A 193 14.60 21.11 9.84
CA VAL A 193 15.38 20.44 8.79
C VAL A 193 14.50 19.46 8.03
N VAL A 194 14.64 19.39 6.71
CA VAL A 194 13.97 18.42 5.84
C VAL A 194 14.58 17.04 6.07
N THR A 195 13.75 16.06 6.40
CA THR A 195 14.19 14.67 6.67
C THR A 195 13.83 13.69 5.57
N SER A 196 12.84 14.03 4.74
CA SER A 196 12.52 13.28 3.51
C SER A 196 11.73 14.16 2.55
N VAL A 197 11.90 13.91 1.25
CA VAL A 197 11.14 14.57 0.17
C VAL A 197 10.43 13.49 -0.64
N THR A 198 9.13 13.67 -0.85
CA THR A 198 8.31 12.75 -1.64
C THR A 198 8.52 13.05 -3.12
N MET A 199 8.80 12.04 -3.93
CA MET A 199 8.92 12.17 -5.38
C MET A 199 7.65 12.79 -5.98
N GLU A 200 7.81 13.61 -7.01
CA GLU A 200 6.71 14.31 -7.71
C GLU A 200 5.87 15.25 -6.82
N SER A 201 6.40 15.61 -5.67
CA SER A 201 5.76 16.60 -4.77
C SER A 201 6.19 18.03 -5.11
N PRO A 202 5.45 19.06 -4.64
CA PRO A 202 5.87 20.46 -4.78
C PRO A 202 7.28 20.72 -4.25
N ALA A 203 7.66 20.15 -3.13
CA ALA A 203 9.02 20.25 -2.59
C ALA A 203 10.06 19.63 -3.53
N TYR A 204 9.77 18.45 -4.06
CA TYR A 204 10.66 17.76 -5.01
C TYR A 204 10.87 18.56 -6.29
N GLU A 205 9.79 19.04 -6.91
CA GLU A 205 9.84 19.84 -8.13
C GLU A 205 10.51 21.19 -7.94
N SER A 206 10.42 21.75 -6.72
CA SER A 206 11.08 23.00 -6.34
C SER A 206 12.55 22.83 -5.97
N GLY A 207 13.08 21.60 -5.97
CA GLY A 207 14.47 21.31 -5.67
C GLY A 207 14.83 21.33 -4.18
N VAL A 208 13.83 21.18 -3.30
CA VAL A 208 14.07 20.99 -1.86
C VAL A 208 14.70 19.61 -1.65
N ASN A 209 15.76 19.55 -0.85
CA ASN A 209 16.49 18.33 -0.56
C ASN A 209 16.46 17.99 0.94
N VAL A 210 16.78 16.75 1.24
CA VAL A 210 17.08 16.34 2.62
C VAL A 210 18.23 17.13 3.14
N ASP A 211 18.23 17.42 4.45
CA ASP A 211 19.16 18.30 5.17
C ASP A 211 19.00 19.80 4.89
N ASP A 212 18.11 20.22 4.01
CA ASP A 212 17.77 21.65 3.87
C ASP A 212 17.10 22.18 5.14
N GLU A 213 17.52 23.37 5.60
CA GLU A 213 16.88 24.09 6.70
C GLU A 213 15.75 24.99 6.16
N LEU A 214 14.52 24.76 6.60
CA LEU A 214 13.38 25.63 6.31
C LEU A 214 13.38 26.84 7.26
N ILE A 215 13.82 27.99 6.77
CA ILE A 215 13.97 29.19 7.58
C ILE A 215 12.67 30.00 7.59
N ALA A 216 12.04 30.20 6.44
CA ALA A 216 10.85 31.02 6.30
C ALA A 216 10.01 30.63 5.09
N ILE A 217 8.69 30.82 5.19
CA ILE A 217 7.72 30.71 4.09
C ILE A 217 6.99 32.07 4.00
N ASN A 218 6.89 32.66 2.82
CA ASN A 218 6.22 33.96 2.58
C ASN A 218 6.66 35.07 3.58
N ARG A 219 7.96 35.14 3.92
CA ARG A 219 8.58 36.05 4.89
C ARG A 219 8.24 35.77 6.35
N PHE A 220 7.49 34.73 6.68
CA PHE A 220 7.25 34.29 8.04
C PHE A 220 8.26 33.20 8.41
N ARG A 221 9.01 33.43 9.51
CA ARG A 221 9.91 32.42 10.03
C ARG A 221 9.12 31.20 10.50
N VAL A 222 9.57 30.02 10.07
CA VAL A 222 8.91 28.75 10.42
C VAL A 222 9.72 27.97 11.48
N HIS A 223 8.99 27.24 12.31
CA HIS A 223 9.48 26.27 13.27
C HIS A 223 8.55 25.08 13.22
N GLY A 224 8.95 23.94 13.81
CA GLY A 224 8.16 22.71 13.75
C GLY A 224 6.69 22.87 14.12
N THR A 225 6.39 23.68 15.13
CA THR A 225 5.00 23.96 15.60
C THR A 225 4.23 24.96 14.75
N THR A 226 4.87 25.66 13.82
CA THR A 226 4.24 26.75 13.03
C THR A 226 4.13 26.43 11.55
N LEU A 227 4.80 25.37 11.08
CA LEU A 227 4.86 25.00 9.66
C LEU A 227 3.46 24.81 9.07
N GLU A 228 2.64 23.93 9.65
CA GLU A 228 1.30 23.64 9.14
C GLU A 228 0.40 24.89 9.11
N ARG A 229 0.48 25.72 10.14
CA ARG A 229 -0.29 26.96 10.20
C ARG A 229 0.15 27.97 9.13
N VAL A 230 1.43 28.00 8.78
CA VAL A 230 1.95 28.94 7.76
C VAL A 230 1.63 28.40 6.36
N LEU A 231 1.62 27.09 6.17
CA LEU A 231 1.19 26.46 4.90
C LEU A 231 -0.31 26.67 4.64
N ALA A 232 -1.13 26.79 5.68
CA ALA A 232 -2.58 26.99 5.56
C ALA A 232 -3.01 28.45 5.28
N GLN A 233 -2.07 29.41 5.19
CA GLN A 233 -2.30 30.82 4.87
C GLN A 233 -2.09 31.10 3.38
#